data_54f8ce48fa01c83d3b8e1a61be3d4715
#
_entry.id   54f8ce48fa01c83d3b8e1a61be3d4715
#
_cell.length_a   1.000
_cell.length_b   1.000
_cell.length_c   1.000
_cell.angle_alpha   90.00
_cell.angle_beta   90.00
_cell.angle_gamma   90.00
#
_symmetry.space_group_name_H-M   'P 1'
#
loop_
_entity.id
_entity.type
_entity.pdbx_description
1 polymer ?
#
loop_
_entity_poly.entity_id
_entity_poly.type
_entity_poly.pdbx_seq_one_letter_code
_entity_poly.pdbx_strand_id
1 'polypeptide(L)'
;DILKLWGRVFSRTELLSGGKGAVFYVTASDINDVGADLSSLDGLVNMLLRIKGVKIAAILSETEEGCKVSIRSREPYSARELACIFGGGGHPMAAGAKILEPLEYTLAKLKKEMEKYIAFGPSAD
;
A
#
# COMPACT_ATOMS: atom_id res chain seq x y z
N ASP A 1 8.99 18.70 0.62
CA ASP A 1 10.09 18.09 1.35
C ASP A 1 9.67 16.73 1.88
N ILE A 2 10.57 15.79 1.80
CA ILE A 2 10.31 14.38 2.10
C ILE A 2 9.88 14.16 3.56
N LEU A 3 10.41 14.95 4.48
CA LEU A 3 10.07 14.80 5.90
C LEU A 3 8.61 15.16 6.17
N LYS A 4 8.08 16.15 5.46
CA LYS A 4 6.66 16.52 5.58
C LYS A 4 5.77 15.41 5.04
N LEU A 5 6.17 14.79 3.94
CA LEU A 5 5.43 13.67 3.37
C LEU A 5 5.43 12.50 4.34
N TRP A 6 6.59 12.16 4.92
CA TRP A 6 6.68 11.09 5.91
C TRP A 6 5.79 11.35 7.12
N GLY A 7 5.76 12.60 7.58
CA GLY A 7 4.88 12.98 8.70
C GLY A 7 3.42 12.74 8.40
N ARG A 8 2.97 13.13 7.20
CA ARG A 8 1.59 12.89 6.77
C ARG A 8 1.28 11.41 6.67
N VAL A 9 2.19 10.64 6.07
CA VAL A 9 2.04 9.20 5.89
C VAL A 9 1.91 8.51 7.24
N PHE A 10 2.83 8.78 8.16
CA PHE A 10 2.80 8.13 9.47
C PHE A 10 1.53 8.48 10.26
N SER A 11 1.03 9.71 10.13
CA SER A 11 -0.20 10.10 10.83
C SER A 11 -1.44 9.44 10.23
N ARG A 12 -1.38 9.00 8.96
CA ARG A 12 -2.49 8.35 8.26
C ARG A 12 -2.37 6.84 8.22
N THR A 13 -1.26 6.29 8.68
CA THR A 13 -1.04 4.84 8.63
C THR A 13 -2.05 4.13 9.51
N GLU A 14 -2.71 3.14 8.93
CA GLU A 14 -3.67 2.31 9.62
C GLU A 14 -3.15 0.90 9.67
N LEU A 15 -3.12 0.30 10.88
CA LEU A 15 -2.74 -1.09 11.04
C LEU A 15 -3.99 -1.96 10.97
N LEU A 16 -3.88 -3.07 10.27
CA LEU A 16 -4.98 -4.00 10.03
C LEU A 16 -4.63 -5.38 10.57
N SER A 17 -5.65 -6.17 10.89
CA SER A 17 -5.48 -7.59 11.24
C SER A 17 -4.48 -7.81 12.37
N GLY A 18 -4.66 -7.06 13.45
CA GLY A 18 -3.80 -7.21 14.63
C GLY A 18 -2.36 -6.74 14.40
N GLY A 19 -2.15 -5.84 13.46
CA GLY A 19 -0.83 -5.28 13.17
C GLY A 19 -0.05 -6.01 12.09
N LYS A 20 -0.61 -7.04 11.48
CA LYS A 20 0.06 -7.76 10.38
C LYS A 20 0.03 -6.98 9.07
N GLY A 21 -0.99 -6.14 8.88
CA GLY A 21 -1.11 -5.29 7.70
C GLY A 21 -0.93 -3.82 8.06
N ALA A 22 -0.38 -3.05 7.13
CA ALA A 22 -0.27 -1.61 7.26
C ALA A 22 -0.64 -0.95 5.94
N VAL A 23 -1.44 0.09 5.99
CA VAL A 23 -1.88 0.79 4.79
C VAL A 23 -1.89 2.30 5.04
N PHE A 24 -1.53 3.07 4.03
CA PHE A 24 -1.69 4.51 4.05
C PHE A 24 -1.96 5.03 2.64
N TYR A 25 -2.34 6.30 2.56
CA TYR A 25 -2.63 6.91 1.27
C TYR A 25 -1.98 8.28 1.14
N VAL A 26 -1.77 8.67 -0.12
CA VAL A 26 -1.21 9.97 -0.49
C VAL A 26 -2.10 10.55 -1.59
N THR A 27 -2.53 11.79 -1.41
CA THR A 27 -3.32 12.49 -2.42
C THR A 27 -2.41 13.22 -3.39
N ALA A 28 -2.94 13.62 -4.55
CA ALA A 28 -2.21 14.45 -5.49
C ALA A 28 -1.79 15.78 -4.84
N SER A 29 -2.67 16.32 -3.99
CA SER A 29 -2.38 17.54 -3.24
C SER A 29 -1.20 17.38 -2.30
N ASP A 30 -1.08 16.23 -1.64
CA ASP A 30 0.05 15.94 -0.75
C ASP A 30 1.37 15.97 -1.51
N ILE A 31 1.41 15.37 -2.69
CA ILE A 31 2.61 15.31 -3.51
C ILE A 31 3.00 16.71 -3.96
N ASN A 32 2.04 17.50 -4.41
CA ASN A 32 2.28 18.87 -4.83
C ASN A 32 2.76 19.75 -3.68
N ASP A 33 2.12 19.62 -2.52
CA ASP A 33 2.43 20.46 -1.35
C ASP A 33 3.84 20.24 -0.83
N VAL A 34 4.33 19.01 -0.89
CA VAL A 34 5.65 18.70 -0.33
C VAL A 34 6.75 18.63 -1.38
N GLY A 35 6.39 18.73 -2.66
CA GLY A 35 7.38 18.70 -3.75
C GLY A 35 8.07 17.38 -3.92
N ALA A 36 7.47 16.29 -3.43
CA ALA A 36 8.05 14.95 -3.57
C ALA A 36 7.62 14.33 -4.89
N ASP A 37 8.44 13.42 -5.40
CA ASP A 37 8.07 12.64 -6.57
C ASP A 37 7.57 11.25 -6.15
N LEU A 38 7.06 10.48 -7.12
CA LEU A 38 6.48 9.17 -6.83
C LEU A 38 7.52 8.15 -6.39
N SER A 39 8.78 8.33 -6.76
CA SER A 39 9.84 7.37 -6.40
C SER A 39 10.10 7.34 -4.90
N SER A 40 9.84 8.44 -4.19
CA SER A 40 10.03 8.50 -2.73
C SER A 40 9.02 7.64 -1.98
N LEU A 41 7.90 7.27 -2.61
CA LEU A 41 6.87 6.46 -1.97
C LEU A 41 7.31 5.01 -1.76
N ASP A 42 8.20 4.49 -2.60
CA ASP A 42 8.73 3.13 -2.45
C ASP A 42 9.51 3.00 -1.14
N GLY A 43 10.27 4.03 -0.77
CA GLY A 43 10.96 4.05 0.51
C GLY A 43 10.01 4.04 1.69
N LEU A 44 8.88 4.75 1.57
CA LEU A 44 7.88 4.81 2.63
C LEU A 44 7.20 3.47 2.87
N VAL A 45 6.82 2.76 1.80
CA VAL A 45 6.16 1.47 1.97
C VAL A 45 7.13 0.44 2.56
N ASN A 46 8.40 0.50 2.21
CA ASN A 46 9.42 -0.36 2.81
C ASN A 46 9.60 -0.06 4.31
N MET A 47 9.51 1.21 4.70
CA MET A 47 9.57 1.61 6.11
C MET A 47 8.43 1.01 6.92
N LEU A 48 7.22 1.01 6.38
CA LEU A 48 6.08 0.40 7.06
C LEU A 48 6.31 -1.08 7.32
N LEU A 49 6.95 -1.77 6.39
CA LEU A 49 7.22 -3.19 6.53
C LEU A 49 8.20 -3.49 7.67
N ARG A 50 8.94 -2.47 8.15
CA ARG A 50 9.85 -2.62 9.29
C ARG A 50 9.18 -2.49 10.64
N ILE A 51 7.93 -2.03 10.68
CA ILE A 51 7.18 -1.97 11.93
C ILE A 51 7.01 -3.39 12.46
N LYS A 52 7.29 -3.60 13.75
CA LYS A 52 7.23 -4.92 14.36
C LYS A 52 5.85 -5.54 14.14
N GLY A 53 5.83 -6.75 13.61
CA GLY A 53 4.61 -7.50 13.37
C GLY A 53 4.02 -7.31 11.98
N VAL A 54 4.38 -6.25 11.26
CA VAL A 54 3.85 -6.01 9.92
C VAL A 54 4.45 -6.99 8.93
N LYS A 55 3.59 -7.69 8.20
CA LYS A 55 3.98 -8.69 7.20
C LYS A 55 3.64 -8.27 5.79
N ILE A 56 2.68 -7.36 5.63
CA ILE A 56 2.30 -6.84 4.33
C ILE A 56 1.89 -5.37 4.48
N ALA A 57 2.43 -4.53 3.59
CA ALA A 57 2.20 -3.11 3.63
C ALA A 57 1.85 -2.58 2.25
N ALA A 58 0.96 -1.61 2.19
CA ALA A 58 0.54 -1.01 0.93
C ALA A 58 0.44 0.50 1.05
N ILE A 59 0.81 1.18 -0.02
CA ILE A 59 0.58 2.60 -0.17
C ILE A 59 -0.31 2.82 -1.39
N LEU A 60 -1.35 3.62 -1.19
CA LEU A 60 -2.26 4.02 -2.25
C LEU A 60 -1.99 5.47 -2.59
N SER A 61 -1.62 5.75 -3.82
CA SER A 61 -1.37 7.12 -4.27
C SER A 61 -2.38 7.53 -5.33
N GLU A 62 -2.89 8.75 -5.19
CA GLU A 62 -3.84 9.31 -6.14
C GLU A 62 -3.13 9.74 -7.41
N THR A 63 -3.70 9.40 -8.56
CA THR A 63 -3.20 9.80 -9.87
C THR A 63 -4.29 10.55 -10.62
N GLU A 64 -3.96 11.09 -11.79
CA GLU A 64 -4.94 11.80 -12.62
C GLU A 64 -6.11 10.91 -13.04
N GLU A 65 -5.85 9.62 -13.26
CA GLU A 65 -6.85 8.68 -13.77
C GLU A 65 -7.52 7.83 -12.68
N GLY A 66 -7.01 7.88 -11.47
CA GLY A 66 -7.51 7.04 -10.38
C GLY A 66 -6.48 6.89 -9.29
N CYS A 67 -5.96 5.68 -9.12
CA CYS A 67 -5.00 5.39 -8.07
C CYS A 67 -3.93 4.42 -8.54
N LYS A 68 -2.83 4.42 -7.82
CA LYS A 68 -1.79 3.40 -7.95
C LYS A 68 -1.54 2.82 -6.57
N VAL A 69 -1.54 1.49 -6.46
CA VAL A 69 -1.18 0.83 -5.22
C VAL A 69 0.20 0.20 -5.37
N SER A 70 1.05 0.38 -4.35
CA SER A 70 2.35 -0.29 -4.25
C SER A 70 2.33 -1.14 -3.00
N ILE A 71 2.71 -2.41 -3.14
CA ILE A 71 2.60 -3.40 -2.08
C ILE A 71 3.96 -4.04 -1.84
N ARG A 72 4.29 -4.21 -0.58
CA ARG A 72 5.50 -4.93 -0.15
C ARG A 72 5.10 -5.95 0.90
N SER A 73 5.77 -7.11 0.89
CA SER A 73 5.42 -8.17 1.83
C SER A 73 6.63 -8.96 2.28
N ARG A 74 6.44 -9.73 3.35
CA ARG A 74 7.36 -10.74 3.86
C ARG A 74 6.66 -12.08 3.78
N GLU A 75 7.43 -13.15 3.61
CA GLU A 75 6.86 -14.48 3.66
C GLU A 75 6.09 -14.70 4.96
N PRO A 76 4.96 -15.42 4.92
CA PRO A 76 4.45 -16.20 3.80
C PRO A 76 3.53 -15.42 2.85
N TYR A 77 3.33 -14.12 3.08
CA TYR A 77 2.41 -13.34 2.25
C TYR A 77 3.10 -12.86 0.97
N SER A 78 2.34 -12.79 -0.11
CA SER A 78 2.84 -12.39 -1.42
C SER A 78 2.19 -11.06 -1.86
N ALA A 79 3.02 -10.05 -2.05
CA ALA A 79 2.55 -8.77 -2.59
C ALA A 79 1.90 -8.97 -3.96
N ARG A 80 2.45 -9.88 -4.78
CA ARG A 80 1.90 -10.16 -6.10
C ARG A 80 0.49 -10.74 -6.04
N GLU A 81 0.22 -11.63 -5.09
CA GLU A 81 -1.12 -12.21 -4.95
C GLU A 81 -2.14 -11.12 -4.63
N LEU A 82 -1.82 -10.20 -3.72
CA LEU A 82 -2.72 -9.10 -3.42
C LEU A 82 -2.88 -8.16 -4.61
N ALA A 83 -1.78 -7.83 -5.31
CA ALA A 83 -1.83 -6.96 -6.48
C ALA A 83 -2.71 -7.55 -7.59
N CYS A 84 -2.68 -8.88 -7.77
CA CYS A 84 -3.49 -9.54 -8.80
C CYS A 84 -4.99 -9.37 -8.56
N ILE A 85 -5.42 -9.23 -7.31
CA ILE A 85 -6.84 -8.97 -6.99
C ILE A 85 -7.31 -7.66 -7.65
N PHE A 86 -6.39 -6.72 -7.82
CA PHE A 86 -6.66 -5.41 -8.42
C PHE A 86 -6.24 -5.34 -9.89
N GLY A 87 -5.96 -6.48 -10.50
CA GLY A 87 -5.56 -6.53 -11.90
C GLY A 87 -4.10 -6.18 -12.16
N GLY A 88 -3.30 -6.14 -11.13
CA GLY A 88 -1.88 -5.82 -11.24
C GLY A 88 -0.96 -7.04 -11.20
N GLY A 89 0.27 -6.82 -10.80
CA GLY A 89 1.26 -7.88 -10.73
C GLY A 89 2.60 -7.34 -10.25
N GLY A 90 3.65 -8.13 -10.45
CA GLY A 90 5.01 -7.77 -10.06
C GLY A 90 5.76 -8.96 -9.52
N HIS A 91 6.68 -8.68 -8.59
CA HIS A 91 7.45 -9.73 -7.92
C HIS A 91 6.70 -10.22 -6.69
N PRO A 92 7.02 -11.43 -6.19
CA PRO A 92 6.32 -11.96 -5.02
C PRO A 92 6.31 -11.03 -3.81
N MET A 93 7.40 -10.33 -3.54
CA MET A 93 7.52 -9.47 -2.36
C MET A 93 7.36 -7.98 -2.67
N ALA A 94 7.21 -7.59 -3.93
CA ALA A 94 7.10 -6.19 -4.36
C ALA A 94 6.27 -6.12 -5.64
N ALA A 95 5.06 -5.61 -5.53
CA ALA A 95 4.10 -5.60 -6.64
C ALA A 95 3.21 -4.37 -6.56
N GLY A 96 2.41 -4.16 -7.58
CA GLY A 96 1.48 -3.04 -7.60
C GLY A 96 0.42 -3.16 -8.66
N ALA A 97 -0.47 -2.19 -8.69
CA ALA A 97 -1.58 -2.14 -9.64
C ALA A 97 -2.00 -0.69 -9.90
N LYS A 98 -2.57 -0.46 -11.07
CA LYS A 98 -3.26 0.79 -11.39
C LYS A 98 -4.75 0.52 -11.33
N ILE A 99 -5.47 1.40 -10.64
CA ILE A 99 -6.89 1.23 -10.41
C ILE A 99 -7.61 2.49 -10.88
N LEU A 100 -8.53 2.35 -11.84
CA LEU A 100 -9.25 3.49 -12.44
C LEU A 100 -10.51 3.81 -11.64
N GLU A 101 -10.34 3.98 -10.32
CA GLU A 101 -11.42 4.31 -9.40
C GLU A 101 -10.95 5.39 -8.43
N PRO A 102 -11.87 6.15 -7.83
CA PRO A 102 -11.49 7.20 -6.88
C PRO A 102 -10.77 6.67 -5.66
N LEU A 103 -9.97 7.54 -5.04
CA LEU A 103 -9.16 7.19 -3.88
C LEU A 103 -9.99 6.58 -2.74
N GLU A 104 -11.10 7.20 -2.36
CA GLU A 104 -11.90 6.73 -1.23
C GLU A 104 -12.44 5.33 -1.44
N TYR A 105 -12.98 5.07 -2.63
CA TYR A 105 -13.50 3.75 -2.99
C TYR A 105 -12.38 2.71 -2.97
N THR A 106 -11.26 3.06 -3.56
CA THR A 106 -10.12 2.15 -3.70
C THR A 106 -9.49 1.84 -2.34
N LEU A 107 -9.41 2.85 -1.46
CA LEU A 107 -8.86 2.66 -0.11
C LEU A 107 -9.71 1.67 0.69
N ALA A 108 -11.03 1.82 0.65
CA ALA A 108 -11.94 0.91 1.35
C ALA A 108 -11.80 -0.51 0.82
N LYS A 109 -11.73 -0.67 -0.49
CA LYS A 109 -11.56 -1.98 -1.13
C LYS A 109 -10.21 -2.59 -0.78
N LEU A 110 -9.15 -1.79 -0.80
CA LEU A 110 -7.79 -2.25 -0.48
C LEU A 110 -7.73 -2.79 0.96
N LYS A 111 -8.30 -2.06 1.91
CA LYS A 111 -8.31 -2.51 3.31
C LYS A 111 -9.07 -3.81 3.46
N LYS A 112 -10.24 -3.92 2.84
CA LYS A 112 -11.06 -5.12 2.89
C LYS A 112 -10.34 -6.33 2.29
N GLU A 113 -9.75 -6.16 1.12
CA GLU A 113 -9.05 -7.25 0.44
C GLU A 113 -7.78 -7.65 1.18
N MET A 114 -7.07 -6.69 1.75
CA MET A 114 -5.89 -6.99 2.57
C MET A 114 -6.26 -7.78 3.81
N GLU A 115 -7.34 -7.39 4.50
CA GLU A 115 -7.80 -8.11 5.68
C GLU A 115 -8.21 -9.54 5.34
N LYS A 116 -8.91 -9.73 4.23
CA LYS A 116 -9.29 -11.08 3.76
C LYS A 116 -8.05 -11.91 3.44
N TYR A 117 -7.10 -11.33 2.74
CA TYR A 117 -5.88 -12.02 2.36
C TYR A 117 -5.08 -12.46 3.59
N ILE A 118 -4.97 -11.59 4.59
CA ILE A 118 -4.27 -11.94 5.83
C ILE A 118 -5.01 -13.02 6.61
N ALA A 119 -6.34 -12.95 6.66
CA ALA A 119 -7.17 -13.91 7.41
C ALA A 119 -7.16 -15.30 6.79
N PHE A 120 -7.22 -15.39 5.47
CA PHE A 120 -7.29 -16.68 4.78
C PHE A 120 -5.92 -17.21 4.37
N GLY A 121 -4.89 -16.38 4.51
CA GLY A 121 -3.52 -16.77 4.20
C GLY A 121 -3.20 -16.75 2.72
N PRO A 122 -1.94 -16.98 2.37
CA PRO A 122 -1.52 -17.02 0.99
C PRO A 122 -2.04 -18.28 0.30
N SER A 123 -1.93 -18.25 -1.05
CA SER A 123 -2.30 -19.39 -1.87
C SER A 123 -1.55 -20.65 -1.45
N ALA A 124 -2.21 -21.80 -1.50
CA ALA A 124 -1.67 -23.07 -1.02
C ALA A 124 -0.64 -23.73 -1.97
N ASP A 125 -0.34 -23.09 -3.07
CA ASP A 125 0.58 -23.67 -4.09
C ASP A 125 2.04 -23.55 -3.70
#